data_10ad826554d3fa9d30d614e4a70538c4
#
_entry.id   10ad826554d3fa9d30d614e4a70538c4
#
_cell.length_a   1.000
_cell.length_b   1.000
_cell.length_c   1.000
_cell.angle_alpha   90.00
_cell.angle_beta   90.00
_cell.angle_gamma   90.00
#
_symmetry.space_group_name_H-M   'P 1'
#
loop_
_entity.id
_entity.type
_entity.pdbx_description
1 polymer ?
#
loop_
_entity_poly.entity_id
_entity_poly.type
_entity_poly.pdbx_seq_one_letter_code
_entity_poly.pdbx_strand_id
1 'polypeptide(L)' 'MTKNEVVALIRQKMKDAEKNYKIALAERKFDECSWYNGIQRGLQDALQVIGMLDNEHNRLKSSL' A
#
# COMPACT_ATOMS: atom_id res chain seq x y z
N MET A 1 7.67 -10.05 13.03
CA MET A 1 6.99 -10.06 11.71
C MET A 1 8.04 -9.91 10.62
N THR A 2 8.01 -10.78 9.63
CA THR A 2 8.95 -10.70 8.51
C THR A 2 8.53 -9.60 7.53
N LYS A 3 9.46 -9.16 6.70
CA LYS A 3 9.17 -8.19 5.65
C LYS A 3 8.06 -8.70 4.70
N ASN A 4 8.12 -9.98 4.32
CA ASN A 4 7.10 -10.55 3.44
C ASN A 4 5.71 -10.52 4.08
N GLU A 5 5.63 -10.75 5.39
CA GLU A 5 4.37 -10.67 6.12
C GLU A 5 3.84 -9.23 6.14
N VAL A 6 4.72 -8.25 6.35
CA VAL A 6 4.33 -6.83 6.32
C VAL A 6 3.81 -6.45 4.95
N VAL A 7 4.51 -6.84 3.88
CA VAL A 7 4.08 -6.57 2.50
C VAL A 7 2.73 -7.22 2.22
N ALA A 8 2.53 -8.46 2.66
CA ALA A 8 1.26 -9.16 2.47
C ALA A 8 0.12 -8.44 3.19
N LEU A 9 0.34 -7.96 4.41
CA LEU A 9 -0.66 -7.19 5.16
C LEU A 9 -1.00 -5.88 4.47
N ILE A 10 0.00 -5.17 3.96
CA ILE A 10 -0.22 -3.91 3.24
C ILE A 10 -1.06 -4.16 1.99
N ARG A 11 -0.73 -5.20 1.23
CA ARG A 11 -1.50 -5.56 0.03
C ARG A 11 -2.92 -5.95 0.35
N GLN A 12 -3.14 -6.68 1.45
CA GLN A 12 -4.48 -7.03 1.90
C GLN A 12 -5.30 -5.79 2.25
N LYS A 13 -4.71 -4.84 2.95
CA LYS A 13 -5.36 -3.57 3.29
C LYS A 13 -5.68 -2.75 2.05
N MET A 14 -4.82 -2.79 1.03
CA MET A 14 -5.09 -2.12 -0.25
C MET A 14 -6.30 -2.74 -0.95
N LYS A 15 -6.41 -4.06 -0.96
CA LYS A 15 -7.57 -4.74 -1.54
C LYS A 15 -8.85 -4.39 -0.81
N ASP A 16 -8.80 -4.36 0.52
CA ASP A 16 -9.96 -4.00 1.35
C ASP A 16 -10.39 -2.55 1.07
N ALA A 17 -9.43 -1.64 0.98
CA ALA A 17 -9.71 -0.25 0.67
C ALA A 17 -10.31 -0.08 -0.73
N GLU A 18 -9.81 -0.82 -1.71
CA GLU A 18 -10.35 -0.82 -3.07
C GLU A 18 -11.79 -1.31 -3.09
N LYS A 19 -12.07 -2.40 -2.40
CA LYS A 19 -13.43 -2.94 -2.29
C LYS A 19 -14.38 -1.92 -1.68
N ASN A 20 -13.96 -1.31 -0.56
CA ASN A 20 -14.78 -0.31 0.13
C ASN A 20 -14.96 0.94 -0.71
N TYR A 21 -13.94 1.34 -1.46
CA TYR A 21 -14.03 2.46 -2.41
C TYR A 21 -15.13 2.22 -3.44
N LYS A 22 -15.17 1.02 -4.03
CA LYS A 22 -16.18 0.66 -5.03
C LYS A 22 -17.58 0.67 -4.44
N ILE A 23 -17.74 0.20 -3.21
CA ILE A 23 -19.02 0.23 -2.50
C ILE A 23 -19.46 1.68 -2.26
N ALA A 24 -18.55 2.51 -1.75
CA ALA A 24 -18.83 3.92 -1.48
C ALA A 24 -19.19 4.67 -2.77
N LEU A 25 -18.50 4.36 -3.87
CA LEU A 25 -18.79 4.97 -5.16
C LEU A 25 -20.19 4.59 -5.66
N ALA A 26 -20.58 3.32 -5.52
CA ALA A 26 -21.91 2.85 -5.90
C ALA A 26 -23.00 3.52 -5.06
N GLU A 27 -22.74 3.82 -3.80
CA GLU A 27 -23.65 4.50 -2.89
C GLU A 27 -23.57 6.02 -2.99
N ARG A 28 -22.69 6.54 -3.86
CA ARG A 28 -22.45 7.99 -4.07
C ARG A 28 -21.97 8.70 -2.81
N LYS A 29 -21.23 8.01 -1.96
CA LYS A 29 -20.63 8.58 -0.75
C LYS A 29 -19.24 9.11 -1.08
N PHE A 30 -19.18 10.30 -1.72
CA PHE A 30 -17.93 10.83 -2.26
C PHE A 30 -16.89 11.16 -1.20
N ASP A 31 -17.31 11.56 -0.01
CA ASP A 31 -16.39 11.80 1.10
C ASP A 31 -15.64 10.52 1.49
N GLU A 32 -16.38 9.40 1.55
CA GLU A 32 -15.78 8.10 1.84
C GLU A 32 -14.89 7.63 0.69
N CYS A 33 -15.28 7.91 -0.55
CA CYS A 33 -14.44 7.60 -1.71
C CYS A 33 -13.09 8.29 -1.60
N SER A 34 -13.06 9.57 -1.27
CA SER A 34 -11.81 10.33 -1.09
C SER A 34 -10.97 9.76 0.04
N TRP A 35 -11.60 9.34 1.13
CA TRP A 35 -10.91 8.75 2.27
C TRP A 35 -10.23 7.43 1.89
N TYR A 36 -10.97 6.53 1.24
CA TYR A 36 -10.41 5.24 0.80
C TYR A 36 -9.33 5.41 -0.25
N ASN A 37 -9.48 6.38 -1.14
CA ASN A 37 -8.45 6.70 -2.13
C ASN A 37 -7.16 7.17 -1.44
N GLY A 38 -7.26 7.99 -0.41
CA GLY A 38 -6.11 8.42 0.39
C GLY A 38 -5.43 7.24 1.10
N ILE A 39 -6.21 6.31 1.64
CA ILE A 39 -5.68 5.09 2.27
C ILE A 39 -4.89 4.27 1.25
N GLN A 40 -5.43 4.06 0.06
CA GLN A 40 -4.75 3.31 -0.99
C GLN A 40 -3.42 3.96 -1.38
N ARG A 41 -3.40 5.27 -1.52
CA ARG A 41 -2.18 6.02 -1.86
C ARG A 41 -1.13 5.90 -0.77
N GLY A 42 -1.54 6.03 0.50
CA GLY A 42 -0.63 5.88 1.62
C GLY A 42 -0.02 4.49 1.71
N LEU A 43 -0.83 3.45 1.48
CA LEU A 43 -0.35 2.07 1.48
C LEU A 43 0.58 1.80 0.30
N GLN A 44 0.29 2.35 -0.86
CA GLN A 44 1.15 2.24 -2.03
C GLN A 44 2.49 2.91 -1.80
N ASP A 45 2.49 4.09 -1.19
CA ASP A 45 3.72 4.79 -0.82
C ASP A 45 4.55 3.98 0.17
N ALA A 46 3.90 3.33 1.13
CA ALA A 46 4.59 2.46 2.08
C ALA A 46 5.28 1.29 1.37
N LEU A 47 4.62 0.66 0.41
CA LEU A 47 5.22 -0.41 -0.38
C LEU A 47 6.42 0.08 -1.18
N GLN A 48 6.31 1.28 -1.75
CA GLN A 48 7.39 1.88 -2.51
C GLN A 48 8.61 2.14 -1.63
N VAL A 49 8.41 2.66 -0.44
CA VAL A 49 9.50 2.89 0.52
C VAL A 49 10.19 1.59 0.91
N ILE A 50 9.42 0.53 1.18
CA ILE A 50 9.97 -0.79 1.48
C ILE A 50 10.83 -1.30 0.31
N GLY A 51 10.35 -1.14 -0.92
CA GLY A 51 11.09 -1.51 -2.12
C GLY A 51 12.38 -0.71 -2.28
N MET A 52 12.35 0.58 -1.99
CA MET A 52 13.54 1.43 -2.04
C MET A 52 14.61 0.99 -1.04
N LEU A 53 14.20 0.66 0.18
CA LEU A 53 15.13 0.17 1.20
C LEU A 53 15.81 -1.12 0.77
N ASP A 54 15.07 -2.02 0.14
CA ASP A 54 15.63 -3.25 -0.41
C ASP A 54 16.64 -2.98 -1.50
N ASN A 55 16.33 -2.08 -2.42
CA ASN A 55 17.21 -1.75 -3.52
C ASN A 55 18.52 -1.14 -3.02
N GLU A 56 18.46 -0.28 -2.01
CA GLU A 56 19.64 0.29 -1.39
C GLU A 56 20.50 -0.79 -0.70
N HIS A 57 19.85 -1.69 0.03
CA HIS A 57 20.54 -2.79 0.70
C HIS A 57 21.27 -3.67 -0.31
N ASN A 58 20.61 -4.03 -1.40
CA ASN A 58 21.20 -4.83 -2.47
C ASN A 58 22.36 -4.09 -3.15
N ARG A 59 22.21 -2.79 -3.36
CA ARG A 59 23.28 -1.99 -3.96
C ARG A 59 24.52 -1.94 -3.07
N LEU A 60 24.33 -1.77 -1.78
CA LEU A 60 25.42 -1.76 -0.80
C LEU A 60 26.15 -3.10 -0.78
N LYS A 61 25.41 -4.20 -0.83
CA LYS A 61 26.00 -5.54 -0.90
C LYS A 61 26.81 -5.73 -2.17
N SER A 62 26.33 -5.21 -3.29
CA SER A 62 27.03 -5.32 -4.58
C SER A 62 28.30 -4.48 -4.62
N SER A 63 28.39 -3.45 -3.81
CA SER A 63 29.56 -2.56 -3.73
C SER A 63 30.70 -3.16 -2.89
N LEU A 64 30.39 -4.13 -2.07
CA LEU A 64 31.37 -4.78 -1.22
C LEU A 64 32.00 -5.98 -1.90
#